data_f7c316dc5c658e8227db6adbc432834e
#
_entry.id   f7c316dc5c658e8227db6adbc432834e
#
_cell.length_a   1.000
_cell.length_b   1.000
_cell.length_c   1.000
_cell.angle_alpha   90.00
_cell.angle_beta   90.00
_cell.angle_gamma   90.00
#
_symmetry.space_group_name_H-M   'P 1'
#
loop_
_entity.id
_entity.type
_entity.pdbx_description
1 polymer ?
#
loop_
_entity_poly.entity_id
_entity_poly.type
_entity_poly.pdbx_seq_one_letter_code
_entity_poly.pdbx_strand_id
1 'polypeptide(L)'
;MTPHAADEAVPSAATKGERTREHILATALQLFRDHGFEETSMRAIAEASGVSVGNAYHYFDSKEHLVQAFYELTHREHMALCEPLLEHERDLSERLRVVLTTKIETAEPYHHLSALLFRTAIDPKSPLSPFSSESSPVRDEATALMERVVEGSKQRVPADLAQELPSLLWMFEMSIILFWIHDESPGRKRTRRLIDRTCKLVARLVSLASFPLLKPLRSEVIGLMAELRDDVETPRAKSDSKSKKRARS
;
A
#
# COMPACT_ATOMS: atom_id res chain seq x y z
N MET A 1 -14.27 2.63 49.96
CA MET A 1 -14.47 2.81 48.52
C MET A 1 -13.10 2.69 47.85
N THR A 2 -12.78 1.50 47.42
CA THR A 2 -11.47 1.14 46.78
C THR A 2 -11.52 1.48 45.29
N PRO A 3 -10.52 2.14 44.71
CA PRO A 3 -10.50 2.34 43.27
C PRO A 3 -10.13 1.06 42.56
N HIS A 4 -10.93 0.76 41.55
CA HIS A 4 -10.80 -0.34 40.61
C HIS A 4 -9.52 -0.12 39.76
N ALA A 5 -8.56 -1.03 39.88
CA ALA A 5 -7.37 -1.05 39.05
C ALA A 5 -7.80 -1.39 37.61
N ALA A 6 -7.48 -0.49 36.70
CA ALA A 6 -7.59 -0.74 35.28
C ALA A 6 -6.63 -1.92 34.93
N ASP A 7 -7.20 -2.95 34.37
CA ASP A 7 -6.51 -4.11 33.82
C ASP A 7 -5.74 -3.64 32.55
N GLU A 8 -4.45 -3.33 32.73
CA GLU A 8 -3.54 -3.10 31.58
C GLU A 8 -3.34 -4.46 30.91
N ALA A 9 -3.98 -4.64 29.75
CA ALA A 9 -3.80 -5.82 28.90
C ALA A 9 -2.33 -5.93 28.49
N VAL A 10 -1.58 -6.81 29.16
CA VAL A 10 -0.23 -7.21 28.78
C VAL A 10 -0.28 -7.80 27.37
N PRO A 11 0.56 -7.35 26.40
CA PRO A 11 0.59 -7.93 25.07
C PRO A 11 0.83 -9.43 25.18
N SER A 12 -0.11 -10.24 24.66
CA SER A 12 -0.01 -11.68 24.65
C SER A 12 1.28 -12.09 23.91
N ALA A 13 2.14 -12.86 24.56
CA ALA A 13 3.35 -13.36 23.94
C ALA A 13 2.97 -14.18 22.68
N ALA A 14 3.63 -13.86 21.54
CA ALA A 14 3.38 -14.52 20.27
C ALA A 14 3.40 -16.06 20.42
N THR A 15 2.40 -16.71 19.86
CA THR A 15 2.27 -18.17 19.88
C THR A 15 3.44 -18.84 19.14
N LYS A 16 3.66 -20.14 19.38
CA LYS A 16 4.67 -20.90 18.64
C LYS A 16 4.43 -20.86 17.12
N GLY A 17 3.16 -20.88 16.71
CA GLY A 17 2.77 -20.81 15.30
C GLY A 17 3.11 -19.45 14.68
N GLU A 18 2.79 -18.36 15.36
CA GLU A 18 3.14 -17.00 14.91
C GLU A 18 4.63 -16.80 14.78
N ARG A 19 5.42 -17.22 15.75
CA ARG A 19 6.89 -17.18 15.68
C ARG A 19 7.45 -17.99 14.51
N THR A 20 6.86 -19.15 14.21
CA THR A 20 7.27 -19.97 13.06
C THR A 20 6.92 -19.25 11.75
N ARG A 21 5.73 -18.66 11.64
CA ARG A 21 5.29 -17.90 10.47
C ARG A 21 6.21 -16.69 10.21
N GLU A 22 6.53 -15.94 11.25
CA GLU A 22 7.45 -14.80 11.19
C GLU A 22 8.86 -15.23 10.78
N HIS A 23 9.35 -16.34 11.31
CA HIS A 23 10.67 -16.87 10.96
C HIS A 23 10.75 -17.30 9.48
N ILE A 24 9.73 -18.00 8.97
CA ILE A 24 9.63 -18.36 7.54
C ILE A 24 9.62 -17.10 6.67
N LEU A 25 8.82 -16.10 7.05
CA LEU A 25 8.74 -14.82 6.32
C LEU A 25 10.11 -14.12 6.30
N ALA A 26 10.75 -13.94 7.45
CA ALA A 26 12.05 -13.29 7.54
C ALA A 26 13.12 -14.02 6.70
N THR A 27 13.14 -15.35 6.73
CA THR A 27 14.05 -16.19 5.92
C THR A 27 13.78 -16.01 4.43
N ALA A 28 12.51 -15.98 4.02
CA ALA A 28 12.13 -15.78 2.62
C ALA A 28 12.57 -14.41 2.10
N LEU A 29 12.36 -13.34 2.88
CA LEU A 29 12.79 -11.98 2.52
C LEU A 29 14.31 -11.88 2.38
N GLN A 30 15.07 -12.62 3.23
CA GLN A 30 16.51 -12.69 3.10
C GLN A 30 16.92 -13.39 1.79
N LEU A 31 16.32 -14.55 1.48
CA LEU A 31 16.59 -15.27 0.23
C LEU A 31 16.21 -14.46 -1.01
N PHE A 32 15.08 -13.74 -0.99
CA PHE A 32 14.70 -12.85 -2.08
C PHE A 32 15.71 -11.73 -2.31
N ARG A 33 16.33 -11.23 -1.24
CA ARG A 33 17.38 -10.21 -1.31
C ARG A 33 18.68 -10.75 -1.89
N ASP A 34 19.06 -11.97 -1.48
CA ASP A 34 20.36 -12.56 -1.83
C ASP A 34 20.35 -13.21 -3.21
N HIS A 35 19.24 -13.83 -3.61
CA HIS A 35 19.12 -14.63 -4.82
C HIS A 35 18.11 -14.07 -5.84
N GLY A 36 17.25 -13.14 -5.44
CA GLY A 36 16.13 -12.65 -6.23
C GLY A 36 14.84 -13.45 -5.99
N PHE A 37 13.70 -12.83 -6.31
CA PHE A 37 12.37 -13.43 -6.13
C PHE A 37 12.16 -14.64 -7.04
N GLU A 38 12.53 -14.53 -8.33
CA GLU A 38 12.29 -15.60 -9.31
C GLU A 38 13.10 -16.86 -9.01
N GLU A 39 14.37 -16.71 -8.64
CA GLU A 39 15.29 -17.83 -8.39
C GLU A 39 15.05 -18.52 -7.04
N THR A 40 14.26 -17.91 -6.14
CA THR A 40 13.95 -18.47 -4.84
C THR A 40 12.73 -19.40 -4.91
N SER A 41 12.80 -20.61 -4.38
CA SER A 41 11.69 -21.57 -4.31
C SER A 41 11.17 -21.76 -2.88
N MET A 42 9.90 -22.16 -2.74
CA MET A 42 9.33 -22.54 -1.43
C MET A 42 10.12 -23.65 -0.74
N ARG A 43 10.74 -24.56 -1.51
CA ARG A 43 11.62 -25.61 -0.97
C ARG A 43 12.89 -25.03 -0.36
N ALA A 44 13.54 -24.09 -1.04
CA ALA A 44 14.72 -23.42 -0.50
C ALA A 44 14.40 -22.60 0.75
N ILE A 45 13.22 -21.96 0.79
CA ILE A 45 12.74 -21.23 1.96
C ILE A 45 12.52 -22.20 3.16
N ALA A 46 11.86 -23.34 2.94
CA ALA A 46 11.64 -24.34 3.96
C ALA A 46 12.96 -24.90 4.53
N GLU A 47 13.90 -25.23 3.66
CA GLU A 47 15.23 -25.72 4.05
C GLU A 47 16.00 -24.68 4.87
N ALA A 48 16.06 -23.44 4.39
CA ALA A 48 16.77 -22.36 5.08
C ALA A 48 16.13 -21.97 6.43
N SER A 49 14.79 -22.09 6.56
CA SER A 49 14.06 -21.84 7.81
C SER A 49 14.00 -23.06 8.74
N GLY A 50 14.59 -24.19 8.37
CA GLY A 50 14.63 -25.41 9.19
C GLY A 50 13.26 -26.07 9.41
N VAL A 51 12.31 -25.86 8.49
CA VAL A 51 10.97 -26.48 8.54
C VAL A 51 10.79 -27.48 7.40
N SER A 52 9.83 -28.40 7.52
CA SER A 52 9.46 -29.24 6.38
C SER A 52 8.78 -28.41 5.28
N VAL A 53 8.90 -28.85 4.02
CA VAL A 53 8.24 -28.18 2.88
C VAL A 53 6.72 -28.11 3.09
N GLY A 54 6.10 -29.19 3.59
CA GLY A 54 4.68 -29.20 3.94
C GLY A 54 4.31 -28.16 5.01
N ASN A 55 5.20 -27.94 5.99
CA ASN A 55 4.97 -26.92 7.01
C ASN A 55 5.12 -25.50 6.44
N ALA A 56 6.06 -25.27 5.53
CA ALA A 56 6.14 -23.96 4.85
C ALA A 56 4.87 -23.65 4.06
N TYR A 57 4.34 -24.62 3.32
CA TYR A 57 3.07 -24.49 2.59
C TYR A 57 1.84 -24.38 3.51
N HIS A 58 1.90 -24.88 4.72
CA HIS A 58 0.85 -24.67 5.73
C HIS A 58 0.70 -23.20 6.13
N TYR A 59 1.79 -22.43 6.15
CA TYR A 59 1.78 -21.01 6.51
C TYR A 59 1.62 -20.08 5.32
N PHE A 60 2.15 -20.47 4.15
CA PHE A 60 2.15 -19.63 2.94
C PHE A 60 1.98 -20.51 1.70
N ASP A 61 0.87 -20.36 1.00
CA ASP A 61 0.55 -21.18 -0.18
C ASP A 61 1.51 -20.94 -1.35
N SER A 62 2.19 -19.78 -1.41
CA SER A 62 3.13 -19.43 -2.49
C SER A 62 4.14 -18.36 -2.06
N LYS A 63 5.10 -18.07 -2.94
CA LYS A 63 6.06 -16.97 -2.74
C LYS A 63 5.35 -15.60 -2.75
N GLU A 64 4.32 -15.47 -3.56
CA GLU A 64 3.51 -14.26 -3.64
C GLU A 64 2.81 -13.98 -2.31
N HIS A 65 2.29 -15.00 -1.63
CA HIS A 65 1.68 -14.87 -0.30
C HIS A 65 2.71 -14.42 0.77
N LEU A 66 3.98 -14.81 0.64
CA LEU A 66 5.06 -14.28 1.49
C LEU A 66 5.27 -12.78 1.25
N VAL A 67 5.23 -12.33 0.00
CA VAL A 67 5.35 -10.90 -0.32
C VAL A 67 4.12 -10.12 0.14
N GLN A 68 2.91 -10.68 0.00
CA GLN A 68 1.70 -10.05 0.55
C GLN A 68 1.79 -9.91 2.08
N ALA A 69 2.24 -10.97 2.77
CA ALA A 69 2.47 -10.90 4.22
C ALA A 69 3.54 -9.85 4.62
N PHE A 70 4.54 -9.63 3.79
CA PHE A 70 5.51 -8.55 3.96
C PHE A 70 4.87 -7.17 3.78
N TYR A 71 3.99 -6.98 2.79
CA TYR A 71 3.26 -5.74 2.61
C TYR A 71 2.33 -5.45 3.80
N GLU A 72 1.61 -6.46 4.30
CA GLU A 72 0.78 -6.36 5.51
C GLU A 72 1.59 -5.99 6.75
N LEU A 73 2.78 -6.60 6.93
CA LEU A 73 3.67 -6.32 8.05
C LEU A 73 4.14 -4.87 8.03
N THR A 74 4.68 -4.42 6.89
CA THR A 74 5.19 -3.04 6.73
C THR A 74 4.07 -2.01 6.80
N HIS A 75 2.84 -2.36 6.36
CA HIS A 75 1.68 -1.49 6.52
C HIS A 75 1.29 -1.33 7.99
N ARG A 76 1.23 -2.41 8.77
CA ARG A 76 0.95 -2.34 10.22
C ARG A 76 2.00 -1.53 10.99
N GLU A 77 3.28 -1.72 10.68
CA GLU A 77 4.36 -0.91 11.26
C GLU A 77 4.20 0.57 10.91
N HIS A 78 3.89 0.87 9.66
CA HIS A 78 3.61 2.23 9.21
C HIS A 78 2.42 2.85 9.98
N MET A 79 1.31 2.14 10.11
CA MET A 79 0.13 2.59 10.85
C MET A 79 0.48 2.92 12.32
N ALA A 80 1.19 2.02 12.98
CA ALA A 80 1.61 2.22 14.37
C ALA A 80 2.49 3.47 14.58
N LEU A 81 3.29 3.84 13.58
CA LEU A 81 4.13 5.04 13.61
C LEU A 81 3.36 6.31 13.28
N CYS A 82 2.45 6.28 12.31
CA CYS A 82 1.81 7.48 11.83
C CYS A 82 0.57 7.90 12.64
N GLU A 83 -0.20 6.97 13.20
CA GLU A 83 -1.44 7.27 13.93
C GLU A 83 -1.25 8.26 15.09
N PRO A 84 -0.27 8.08 16.02
CA PRO A 84 -0.05 9.01 17.09
C PRO A 84 0.32 10.44 16.61
N LEU A 85 1.05 10.53 15.48
CA LEU A 85 1.45 11.79 14.88
C LEU A 85 0.29 12.55 14.22
N LEU A 86 -0.73 11.80 13.73
CA LEU A 86 -1.93 12.37 13.10
C LEU A 86 -2.96 12.88 14.12
N GLU A 87 -2.92 12.43 15.36
CA GLU A 87 -3.96 12.70 16.37
C GLU A 87 -4.19 14.20 16.61
N HIS A 88 -3.13 14.99 16.67
CA HIS A 88 -3.19 16.41 16.96
C HIS A 88 -2.93 17.32 15.76
N GLU A 89 -2.44 16.78 14.64
CA GLU A 89 -2.18 17.54 13.42
C GLU A 89 -3.48 17.82 12.66
N ARG A 90 -3.66 19.07 12.20
CA ARG A 90 -4.86 19.52 11.49
C ARG A 90 -4.58 20.16 10.12
N ASP A 91 -3.33 20.46 9.81
CA ASP A 91 -2.95 20.95 8.49
C ASP A 91 -2.84 19.80 7.50
N LEU A 92 -3.55 19.86 6.36
CA LEU A 92 -3.58 18.79 5.37
C LEU A 92 -2.18 18.47 4.82
N SER A 93 -1.35 19.50 4.57
CA SER A 93 -0.01 19.28 4.02
C SER A 93 0.89 18.57 5.04
N GLU A 94 0.78 18.88 6.32
CA GLU A 94 1.55 18.24 7.38
C GLU A 94 1.05 16.82 7.66
N ARG A 95 -0.27 16.58 7.62
CA ARG A 95 -0.84 15.24 7.73
C ARG A 95 -0.35 14.33 6.60
N LEU A 96 -0.37 14.82 5.36
CA LEU A 96 0.18 14.08 4.21
C LEU A 96 1.69 13.85 4.38
N ARG A 97 2.43 14.85 4.84
CA ARG A 97 3.86 14.73 5.08
C ARG A 97 4.17 13.66 6.14
N VAL A 98 3.40 13.61 7.22
CA VAL A 98 3.53 12.57 8.26
C VAL A 98 3.36 11.19 7.63
N VAL A 99 2.25 10.94 6.93
CA VAL A 99 1.98 9.62 6.30
C VAL A 99 3.09 9.21 5.33
N LEU A 100 3.47 10.10 4.41
CA LEU A 100 4.47 9.77 3.40
C LEU A 100 5.88 9.62 3.99
N THR A 101 6.23 10.41 5.00
CA THR A 101 7.55 10.30 5.65
C THR A 101 7.66 9.01 6.45
N THR A 102 6.67 8.70 7.28
CA THR A 102 6.66 7.45 8.06
C THR A 102 6.60 6.22 7.16
N LYS A 103 5.90 6.29 6.01
CA LYS A 103 5.90 5.22 5.00
C LYS A 103 7.31 4.94 4.48
N ILE A 104 8.03 5.97 4.08
CA ILE A 104 9.41 5.82 3.60
C ILE A 104 10.34 5.35 4.72
N GLU A 105 10.18 5.84 5.95
CA GLU A 105 10.99 5.41 7.10
C GLU A 105 10.79 3.94 7.44
N THR A 106 9.55 3.44 7.41
CA THR A 106 9.23 2.02 7.59
C THR A 106 9.79 1.16 6.46
N ALA A 107 9.74 1.65 5.21
CA ALA A 107 10.20 0.92 4.04
C ALA A 107 11.74 0.96 3.86
N GLU A 108 12.45 1.94 4.45
CA GLU A 108 13.89 2.17 4.23
C GLU A 108 14.79 0.94 4.48
N PRO A 109 14.58 0.12 5.54
CA PRO A 109 15.35 -1.10 5.75
C PRO A 109 15.22 -2.12 4.60
N TYR A 110 14.17 -1.99 3.81
CA TYR A 110 13.82 -2.89 2.71
C TYR A 110 14.01 -2.27 1.32
N HIS A 111 14.71 -1.12 1.19
CA HIS A 111 14.83 -0.38 -0.06
C HIS A 111 15.30 -1.25 -1.23
N HIS A 112 16.37 -2.01 -1.05
CA HIS A 112 16.89 -2.91 -2.09
C HIS A 112 15.89 -4.01 -2.46
N LEU A 113 15.26 -4.64 -1.45
CA LEU A 113 14.23 -5.65 -1.67
C LEU A 113 13.02 -5.07 -2.40
N SER A 114 12.56 -3.86 -2.02
CA SER A 114 11.45 -3.18 -2.68
C SER A 114 11.73 -2.92 -4.16
N ALA A 115 12.98 -2.55 -4.51
CA ALA A 115 13.39 -2.40 -5.90
C ALA A 115 13.37 -3.72 -6.69
N LEU A 116 13.72 -4.84 -6.06
CA LEU A 116 13.66 -6.16 -6.67
C LEU A 116 12.21 -6.62 -6.88
N LEU A 117 11.37 -6.48 -5.85
CA LEU A 117 9.95 -6.87 -5.91
C LEU A 117 9.15 -5.99 -6.88
N PHE A 118 9.52 -4.72 -7.02
CA PHE A 118 8.89 -3.81 -7.98
C PHE A 118 8.94 -4.32 -9.41
N ARG A 119 10.01 -5.00 -9.81
CA ARG A 119 10.14 -5.58 -11.15
C ARG A 119 9.06 -6.61 -11.45
N THR A 120 8.69 -7.43 -10.46
CA THR A 120 7.60 -8.38 -10.58
C THR A 120 6.23 -7.69 -10.44
N ALA A 121 6.12 -6.69 -9.57
CA ALA A 121 4.89 -5.97 -9.32
C ALA A 121 4.43 -5.04 -10.49
N ILE A 122 5.36 -4.66 -11.39
CA ILE A 122 5.02 -3.82 -12.56
C ILE A 122 4.22 -4.57 -13.63
N ASP A 123 4.27 -5.91 -13.65
CA ASP A 123 3.42 -6.69 -14.55
C ASP A 123 1.96 -6.58 -14.08
N PRO A 124 1.03 -6.07 -14.92
CA PRO A 124 -0.37 -5.94 -14.55
C PRO A 124 -1.07 -7.27 -14.19
N LYS A 125 -0.50 -8.40 -14.61
CA LYS A 125 -1.00 -9.75 -14.30
C LYS A 125 -0.40 -10.33 -13.03
N SER A 126 0.60 -9.67 -12.47
CA SER A 126 1.23 -10.13 -11.24
C SER A 126 0.28 -9.98 -10.05
N PRO A 127 0.11 -11.01 -9.21
CA PRO A 127 -0.62 -10.88 -7.95
C PRO A 127 0.06 -9.90 -6.98
N LEU A 128 1.32 -9.52 -7.22
CA LEU A 128 2.05 -8.52 -6.46
C LEU A 128 1.82 -7.09 -6.94
N SER A 129 1.09 -6.90 -8.05
CA SER A 129 0.74 -5.55 -8.51
C SER A 129 -0.09 -4.84 -7.44
N PRO A 130 0.20 -3.56 -7.12
CA PRO A 130 -0.63 -2.76 -6.21
C PRO A 130 -2.09 -2.66 -6.64
N PHE A 131 -2.38 -2.94 -7.92
CA PHE A 131 -3.71 -2.89 -8.52
C PHE A 131 -4.37 -4.25 -8.65
N SER A 132 -3.70 -5.35 -8.25
CA SER A 132 -4.27 -6.69 -8.26
C SER A 132 -5.39 -6.86 -7.23
N SER A 133 -6.23 -7.91 -7.39
CA SER A 133 -7.23 -8.31 -6.39
C SER A 133 -6.57 -8.80 -5.10
N GLU A 134 -5.43 -9.46 -5.20
CA GLU A 134 -4.68 -10.00 -4.08
C GLU A 134 -4.09 -8.91 -3.19
N SER A 135 -3.78 -7.73 -3.77
CA SER A 135 -3.29 -6.56 -3.05
C SER A 135 -4.41 -5.66 -2.51
N SER A 136 -5.69 -5.98 -2.80
CA SER A 136 -6.82 -5.12 -2.38
C SER A 136 -6.89 -4.90 -0.86
N PRO A 137 -6.64 -5.87 0.04
CA PRO A 137 -6.75 -5.61 1.47
C PRO A 137 -5.81 -4.49 1.94
N VAL A 138 -4.53 -4.54 1.54
CA VAL A 138 -3.53 -3.52 1.91
C VAL A 138 -3.83 -2.18 1.24
N ARG A 139 -4.29 -2.20 -0.02
CA ARG A 139 -4.71 -0.99 -0.75
C ARG A 139 -5.90 -0.31 -0.08
N ASP A 140 -6.90 -1.08 0.33
CA ASP A 140 -8.11 -0.55 0.95
C ASP A 140 -7.79 0.06 2.33
N GLU A 141 -6.94 -0.58 3.13
CA GLU A 141 -6.44 -0.02 4.40
C GLU A 141 -5.62 1.27 4.18
N ALA A 142 -4.74 1.31 3.17
CA ALA A 142 -3.97 2.51 2.83
C ALA A 142 -4.87 3.64 2.33
N THR A 143 -5.91 3.33 1.55
CA THR A 143 -6.91 4.30 1.10
C THR A 143 -7.74 4.83 2.28
N ALA A 144 -8.15 3.96 3.21
CA ALA A 144 -8.83 4.36 4.44
C ALA A 144 -7.94 5.26 5.34
N LEU A 145 -6.61 5.05 5.35
CA LEU A 145 -5.69 5.97 6.00
C LEU A 145 -5.73 7.35 5.36
N MET A 146 -5.74 7.43 4.03
CA MET A 146 -5.84 8.71 3.31
C MET A 146 -7.19 9.40 3.57
N GLU A 147 -8.29 8.66 3.71
CA GLU A 147 -9.58 9.20 4.14
C GLU A 147 -9.46 9.87 5.52
N ARG A 148 -8.88 9.19 6.52
CA ARG A 148 -8.61 9.77 7.85
C ARG A 148 -7.68 11.00 7.79
N VAL A 149 -6.73 11.04 6.86
CA VAL A 149 -5.88 12.23 6.62
C VAL A 149 -6.73 13.41 6.21
N VAL A 150 -7.66 13.23 5.29
CA VAL A 150 -8.55 14.28 4.78
C VAL A 150 -9.54 14.73 5.85
N GLU A 151 -10.27 13.80 6.46
CA GLU A 151 -11.29 14.06 7.48
C GLU A 151 -10.73 14.75 8.73
N GLY A 152 -9.54 14.34 9.18
CA GLY A 152 -8.89 14.96 10.33
C GLY A 152 -8.32 16.34 10.08
N SER A 153 -8.30 16.81 8.82
CA SER A 153 -7.74 18.12 8.45
C SER A 153 -8.77 19.26 8.62
N LYS A 154 -8.28 20.50 8.76
CA LYS A 154 -9.12 21.71 8.71
C LYS A 154 -9.49 22.10 7.30
N GLN A 155 -8.99 21.41 6.30
CA GLN A 155 -9.20 21.72 4.90
C GLN A 155 -10.65 21.42 4.50
N ARG A 156 -11.32 22.41 3.93
CA ARG A 156 -12.63 22.17 3.32
C ARG A 156 -12.43 21.47 1.98
N VAL A 157 -13.03 20.29 1.85
CA VAL A 157 -13.04 19.49 0.62
C VAL A 157 -14.48 19.46 0.10
N PRO A 158 -14.74 19.80 -1.18
CA PRO A 158 -16.06 19.63 -1.77
C PRO A 158 -16.53 18.18 -1.71
N ALA A 159 -17.83 17.95 -1.45
CA ALA A 159 -18.36 16.61 -1.23
C ALA A 159 -18.15 15.64 -2.40
N ASP A 160 -18.20 16.17 -3.63
CA ASP A 160 -17.92 15.40 -4.86
C ASP A 160 -16.43 14.98 -4.97
N LEU A 161 -15.50 15.80 -4.50
CA LEU A 161 -14.07 15.48 -4.47
C LEU A 161 -13.72 14.59 -3.27
N ALA A 162 -14.41 14.74 -2.15
CA ALA A 162 -14.11 14.02 -0.91
C ALA A 162 -14.18 12.49 -1.08
N GLN A 163 -15.03 12.00 -1.98
CA GLN A 163 -15.16 10.57 -2.27
C GLN A 163 -13.97 10.02 -3.07
N GLU A 164 -13.41 10.82 -3.98
CA GLU A 164 -12.32 10.38 -4.86
C GLU A 164 -10.93 10.71 -4.30
N LEU A 165 -10.85 11.73 -3.45
CA LEU A 165 -9.58 12.24 -2.94
C LEU A 165 -8.73 11.19 -2.21
N PRO A 166 -9.27 10.28 -1.38
CA PRO A 166 -8.48 9.23 -0.74
C PRO A 166 -7.74 8.34 -1.75
N SER A 167 -8.43 7.91 -2.82
CA SER A 167 -7.84 7.10 -3.89
C SER A 167 -6.76 7.88 -4.67
N LEU A 168 -6.98 9.16 -4.95
CA LEU A 168 -5.99 10.02 -5.59
C LEU A 168 -4.74 10.20 -4.71
N LEU A 169 -4.91 10.37 -3.40
CA LEU A 169 -3.81 10.47 -2.44
C LEU A 169 -3.05 9.15 -2.29
N TRP A 170 -3.74 8.02 -2.34
CA TRP A 170 -3.08 6.71 -2.40
C TRP A 170 -2.24 6.56 -3.68
N MET A 171 -2.74 6.95 -4.85
CA MET A 171 -1.95 6.96 -6.09
C MET A 171 -0.75 7.92 -6.00
N PHE A 172 -0.92 9.06 -5.33
CA PHE A 172 0.18 9.95 -5.03
C PHE A 172 1.23 9.28 -4.14
N GLU A 173 0.84 8.55 -3.08
CA GLU A 173 1.75 7.73 -2.27
C GLU A 173 2.51 6.72 -3.14
N MET A 174 1.83 6.00 -4.05
CA MET A 174 2.48 5.06 -4.97
C MET A 174 3.53 5.74 -5.84
N SER A 175 3.27 6.96 -6.31
CA SER A 175 4.25 7.74 -7.08
C SER A 175 5.47 8.15 -6.26
N ILE A 176 5.31 8.45 -4.98
CA ILE A 176 6.41 8.73 -4.05
C ILE A 176 7.23 7.45 -3.78
N ILE A 177 6.59 6.30 -3.58
CA ILE A 177 7.27 5.02 -3.40
C ILE A 177 8.08 4.66 -4.65
N LEU A 178 7.50 4.84 -5.84
CA LEU A 178 8.19 4.63 -7.10
C LEU A 178 9.43 5.51 -7.24
N PHE A 179 9.32 6.80 -6.90
CA PHE A 179 10.45 7.71 -6.90
C PHE A 179 11.52 7.29 -5.88
N TRP A 180 11.12 6.91 -4.66
CA TRP A 180 12.00 6.47 -3.60
C TRP A 180 12.80 5.22 -3.99
N ILE A 181 12.18 4.24 -4.64
CA ILE A 181 12.85 3.02 -5.14
C ILE A 181 14.06 3.38 -6.04
N HIS A 182 13.97 4.48 -6.80
CA HIS A 182 15.02 4.93 -7.71
C HIS A 182 15.93 6.03 -7.12
N ASP A 183 15.71 6.43 -5.87
CA ASP A 183 16.50 7.47 -5.23
C ASP A 183 17.76 6.89 -4.58
N GLU A 184 18.90 7.07 -5.23
CA GLU A 184 20.23 6.66 -4.74
C GLU A 184 20.93 7.77 -3.92
N SER A 185 20.27 8.90 -3.67
CA SER A 185 20.88 9.99 -2.92
C SER A 185 21.10 9.62 -1.45
N PRO A 186 22.21 10.06 -0.81
CA PRO A 186 22.49 9.75 0.59
C PRO A 186 21.30 10.14 1.51
N GLY A 187 20.78 9.16 2.28
CA GLY A 187 19.63 9.35 3.17
C GLY A 187 18.35 9.71 2.44
N ARG A 188 18.23 9.36 1.15
CA ARG A 188 17.05 9.61 0.31
C ARG A 188 16.63 11.09 0.32
N LYS A 189 17.61 11.99 0.26
CA LYS A 189 17.39 13.45 0.34
C LYS A 189 16.48 13.98 -0.76
N ARG A 190 16.51 13.36 -1.96
CA ARG A 190 15.64 13.78 -3.08
C ARG A 190 14.19 13.41 -2.78
N THR A 191 13.93 12.21 -2.28
CA THR A 191 12.58 11.76 -1.88
C THR A 191 12.02 12.62 -0.75
N ARG A 192 12.81 12.88 0.30
CA ARG A 192 12.38 13.75 1.41
C ARG A 192 12.01 15.16 0.91
N ARG A 193 12.83 15.74 0.03
CA ARG A 193 12.55 17.04 -0.59
C ARG A 193 11.30 17.00 -1.48
N LEU A 194 11.10 15.89 -2.22
CA LEU A 194 9.91 15.70 -3.04
C LEU A 194 8.66 15.70 -2.16
N ILE A 195 8.63 14.91 -1.08
CA ILE A 195 7.53 14.86 -0.12
C ILE A 195 7.23 16.28 0.42
N ASP A 196 8.24 16.99 0.95
CA ASP A 196 8.07 18.32 1.54
C ASP A 196 7.46 19.35 0.56
N ARG A 197 7.82 19.26 -0.73
CA ARG A 197 7.33 20.19 -1.75
C ARG A 197 5.96 19.81 -2.27
N THR A 198 5.74 18.53 -2.54
CA THR A 198 4.50 18.07 -3.16
C THR A 198 3.34 18.01 -2.18
N CYS A 199 3.53 17.70 -0.90
CA CYS A 199 2.47 17.78 0.10
C CYS A 199 1.86 19.19 0.18
N LYS A 200 2.70 20.23 0.18
CA LYS A 200 2.24 21.63 0.14
C LYS A 200 1.50 21.96 -1.15
N LEU A 201 1.97 21.43 -2.28
CA LEU A 201 1.32 21.63 -3.57
C LEU A 201 -0.05 20.95 -3.60
N VAL A 202 -0.14 19.68 -3.16
CA VAL A 202 -1.41 18.93 -3.09
C VAL A 202 -2.43 19.65 -2.21
N ALA A 203 -2.03 20.06 -0.99
CA ALA A 203 -2.91 20.80 -0.10
C ALA A 203 -3.43 22.13 -0.72
N ARG A 204 -2.58 22.84 -1.47
CA ARG A 204 -3.00 24.03 -2.23
C ARG A 204 -3.97 23.69 -3.35
N LEU A 205 -3.74 22.61 -4.11
CA LEU A 205 -4.63 22.17 -5.17
C LEU A 205 -6.01 21.79 -4.62
N VAL A 206 -6.06 21.07 -3.50
CA VAL A 206 -7.32 20.75 -2.80
C VAL A 206 -8.03 22.02 -2.34
N SER A 207 -7.29 23.00 -1.81
CA SER A 207 -7.86 24.29 -1.44
C SER A 207 -8.46 25.03 -2.64
N LEU A 208 -7.73 25.08 -3.76
CA LEU A 208 -8.20 25.70 -5.00
C LEU A 208 -9.43 25.00 -5.56
N ALA A 209 -9.48 23.67 -5.51
CA ALA A 209 -10.61 22.87 -5.96
C ALA A 209 -11.93 23.22 -5.25
N SER A 210 -11.86 23.85 -4.06
CA SER A 210 -13.04 24.33 -3.33
C SER A 210 -13.67 25.60 -3.92
N PHE A 211 -12.98 26.30 -4.82
CA PHE A 211 -13.55 27.50 -5.46
C PHE A 211 -14.61 27.14 -6.50
N PRO A 212 -15.77 27.82 -6.51
CA PRO A 212 -16.87 27.52 -7.43
C PRO A 212 -16.49 27.59 -8.92
N LEU A 213 -15.54 28.46 -9.25
CA LEU A 213 -15.06 28.65 -10.63
C LEU A 213 -14.36 27.39 -11.18
N LEU A 214 -13.79 26.57 -10.32
CA LEU A 214 -13.10 25.34 -10.72
C LEU A 214 -14.01 24.10 -10.70
N LYS A 215 -15.31 24.27 -10.44
CA LYS A 215 -16.29 23.17 -10.46
C LYS A 215 -16.28 22.37 -11.77
N PRO A 216 -16.25 23.00 -12.98
CA PRO A 216 -16.23 22.22 -14.23
C PRO A 216 -14.99 21.33 -14.34
N LEU A 217 -13.80 21.88 -14.09
CA LEU A 217 -12.54 21.12 -14.13
C LEU A 217 -12.54 19.97 -13.13
N ARG A 218 -13.04 20.21 -11.91
CA ARG A 218 -13.16 19.18 -10.88
C ARG A 218 -14.11 18.07 -11.33
N SER A 219 -15.23 18.40 -11.95
CA SER A 219 -16.18 17.41 -12.47
C SER A 219 -15.59 16.53 -13.57
N GLU A 220 -14.72 17.10 -14.42
CA GLU A 220 -13.98 16.32 -15.44
C GLU A 220 -13.01 15.33 -14.80
N VAL A 221 -12.26 15.75 -13.78
CA VAL A 221 -11.33 14.85 -13.05
C VAL A 221 -12.09 13.71 -12.37
N ILE A 222 -13.21 14.02 -11.72
CA ILE A 222 -14.07 13.03 -11.06
C ILE A 222 -14.68 12.06 -12.09
N GLY A 223 -15.17 12.59 -13.21
CA GLY A 223 -15.71 11.78 -14.32
C GLY A 223 -14.66 10.80 -14.87
N LEU A 224 -13.45 11.28 -15.11
CA LEU A 224 -12.34 10.44 -15.57
C LEU A 224 -12.02 9.33 -14.54
N MET A 225 -12.02 9.64 -13.25
CA MET A 225 -11.76 8.63 -12.21
C MET A 225 -12.84 7.55 -12.14
N ALA A 226 -14.12 7.94 -12.33
CA ALA A 226 -15.23 7.01 -12.40
C ALA A 226 -15.11 6.08 -13.62
N GLU A 227 -14.81 6.62 -14.80
CA GLU A 227 -14.60 5.82 -16.03
C GLU A 227 -13.47 4.80 -15.86
N LEU A 228 -12.31 5.21 -15.29
CA LEU A 228 -11.18 4.32 -15.07
C LEU A 228 -11.49 3.21 -14.05
N ARG A 229 -12.38 3.45 -13.10
CA ARG A 229 -12.82 2.45 -12.13
C ARG A 229 -13.73 1.41 -12.78
N ASP A 230 -14.71 1.85 -13.56
CA ASP A 230 -15.67 0.97 -14.23
C ASP A 230 -14.99 0.03 -15.23
N ASP A 231 -13.92 0.49 -15.89
CA ASP A 231 -13.12 -0.32 -16.82
C ASP A 231 -12.34 -1.44 -16.10
N VAL A 232 -11.97 -1.25 -14.85
CA VAL A 232 -11.25 -2.26 -14.03
C VAL A 232 -12.22 -3.31 -13.49
N GLU A 233 -13.45 -2.94 -13.13
CA GLU A 233 -14.48 -3.85 -12.59
C GLU A 233 -15.20 -4.67 -13.65
N THR A 234 -15.08 -4.32 -14.93
CA THR A 234 -15.72 -5.06 -16.04
C THR A 234 -14.70 -5.96 -16.77
N PRO A 235 -14.45 -7.20 -16.34
CA PRO A 235 -13.62 -8.12 -17.10
C PRO A 235 -14.33 -8.38 -18.44
N ARG A 236 -13.58 -8.29 -19.54
CA ARG A 236 -13.97 -8.55 -20.95
C ARG A 236 -14.85 -9.79 -21.16
N ALA A 237 -16.12 -9.76 -20.75
CA ALA A 237 -17.11 -10.82 -20.99
C ALA A 237 -17.77 -10.73 -22.38
N LYS A 238 -17.24 -9.92 -23.33
CA LYS A 238 -17.88 -9.68 -24.63
C LYS A 238 -17.15 -10.18 -25.86
N SER A 239 -16.04 -10.95 -25.76
CA SER A 239 -15.35 -11.44 -26.96
C SER A 239 -15.78 -12.86 -27.41
N ASP A 240 -16.40 -13.67 -26.54
CA ASP A 240 -16.70 -15.08 -26.88
C ASP A 240 -18.07 -15.34 -27.53
N SER A 241 -18.95 -14.33 -27.55
CA SER A 241 -20.28 -14.55 -28.17
C SER A 241 -20.33 -14.43 -29.70
N LYS A 242 -19.31 -13.79 -30.31
CA LYS A 242 -19.23 -13.64 -31.77
C LYS A 242 -18.56 -14.82 -32.50
N SER A 243 -17.75 -15.62 -31.83
CA SER A 243 -17.07 -16.78 -32.40
C SER A 243 -18.01 -17.98 -32.61
N LYS A 244 -19.00 -18.17 -31.72
CA LYS A 244 -19.93 -19.31 -31.82
C LYS A 244 -21.05 -19.16 -32.86
N LYS A 245 -21.26 -17.96 -33.42
CA LYS A 245 -22.29 -17.75 -34.47
C LYS A 245 -21.78 -17.93 -35.90
N ARG A 246 -20.44 -18.00 -36.10
CA ARG A 246 -19.83 -18.24 -37.43
C ARG A 246 -19.50 -19.70 -37.71
N ALA A 247 -19.65 -20.61 -36.77
CA ALA A 247 -19.41 -22.05 -36.94
C ALA A 247 -20.71 -22.85 -37.16
N ARG A 248 -21.85 -22.19 -37.40
CA ARG A 248 -23.15 -22.83 -37.66
C ARG A 248 -23.88 -22.21 -38.86
N SER A 249 -23.14 -21.77 -39.88
CA SER A 249 -23.68 -21.45 -41.19
C SER A 249 -22.85 -22.12 -42.28
#